data_9bb03043552a1bca40f33c086ee53ed8
#
_entry.id   9bb03043552a1bca40f33c086ee53ed8
#
_cell.length_a   1.000
_cell.length_b   1.000
_cell.length_c   1.000
_cell.angle_alpha   90.00
_cell.angle_beta   90.00
_cell.angle_gamma   90.00
#
_symmetry.space_group_name_H-M   'P 1'
#
loop_
_entity.id
_entity.type
_entity.pdbx_description
1 polymer ?
#
loop_
_entity_poly.entity_id
_entity_poly.type
_entity_poly.pdbx_seq_one_letter_code
_entity_poly.pdbx_strand_id
1 'polypeptide(L)'
;FSAPFSSYIRPLLEKAYTKEGTDEWYWENVLKENLHQLTMFANKQPSNQIYEFESLDELRLFDSSYLLSTRNEYMALIASVLGCNESSIMNIKPSHFGMTNKSFLFEVSGAKYIFRLPGEGTEQMINRHEEYAVYQAIKDLNLSDKLVYFNPETGIKITQYEVGSHNADASNIEEVEKCMAVARILHSSNIKVPHKFDFRIRISYYEELAKSLHGILFNDYAEVK
;
A
#
# COMPACT_ATOMS: atom_id res chain seq x y z
N PHE A 1 -6.43 -18.68 22.44
CA PHE A 1 -7.24 -18.11 23.52
C PHE A 1 -8.36 -19.09 23.91
N SER A 2 -8.69 -19.19 25.20
CA SER A 2 -9.79 -20.01 25.67
C SER A 2 -11.14 -19.34 25.42
N ALA A 3 -12.24 -20.13 25.30
CA ALA A 3 -13.57 -19.58 25.10
C ALA A 3 -14.00 -18.61 26.24
N PRO A 4 -13.72 -18.89 27.52
CA PRO A 4 -13.97 -17.94 28.61
C PRO A 4 -13.23 -16.60 28.46
N PHE A 5 -11.95 -16.64 28.03
CA PHE A 5 -11.18 -15.43 27.78
C PHE A 5 -11.79 -14.62 26.62
N SER A 6 -12.13 -15.27 25.54
CA SER A 6 -12.75 -14.60 24.38
C SER A 6 -14.09 -13.95 24.73
N SER A 7 -14.90 -14.60 25.55
CA SER A 7 -16.17 -14.05 26.04
C SER A 7 -15.97 -12.86 26.98
N TYR A 8 -14.86 -12.83 27.74
CA TYR A 8 -14.52 -11.74 28.63
C TYR A 8 -13.98 -10.52 27.86
N ILE A 9 -13.02 -10.73 26.93
CA ILE A 9 -12.32 -9.61 26.28
C ILE A 9 -13.17 -8.91 25.22
N ARG A 10 -14.08 -9.63 24.54
CA ARG A 10 -14.91 -9.06 23.46
C ARG A 10 -15.68 -7.80 23.86
N PRO A 11 -16.48 -7.76 24.94
CA PRO A 11 -17.20 -6.56 25.31
C PRO A 11 -16.29 -5.42 25.76
N LEU A 12 -15.08 -5.72 26.25
CA LEU A 12 -14.09 -4.70 26.58
C LEU A 12 -13.47 -4.07 25.33
N LEU A 13 -13.23 -4.86 24.29
CA LEU A 13 -12.78 -4.37 22.99
C LEU A 13 -13.86 -3.50 22.33
N GLU A 14 -15.11 -3.94 22.34
CA GLU A 14 -16.26 -3.16 21.82
C GLU A 14 -16.38 -1.81 22.53
N LYS A 15 -16.23 -1.79 23.86
CA LYS A 15 -16.23 -0.56 24.64
C LYS A 15 -15.02 0.34 24.35
N ALA A 16 -13.84 -0.23 24.20
CA ALA A 16 -12.63 0.51 23.86
C ALA A 16 -12.75 1.15 22.46
N TYR A 17 -13.31 0.41 21.50
CA TYR A 17 -13.49 0.88 20.11
C TYR A 17 -14.38 2.15 20.02
N THR A 18 -15.29 2.35 20.96
CA THR A 18 -16.18 3.53 21.02
C THR A 18 -15.66 4.65 21.92
N LYS A 19 -14.51 4.44 22.59
CA LYS A 19 -13.94 5.41 23.53
C LYS A 19 -12.98 6.35 22.77
N GLU A 20 -13.13 7.64 22.99
CA GLU A 20 -12.21 8.66 22.45
C GLU A 20 -10.76 8.44 22.93
N GLY A 21 -9.79 8.60 22.02
CA GLY A 21 -8.35 8.47 22.31
C GLY A 21 -7.83 7.04 22.36
N THR A 22 -8.57 6.07 21.83
CA THR A 22 -8.14 4.65 21.73
C THR A 22 -7.88 4.21 20.31
N ASP A 23 -7.85 5.12 19.34
CA ASP A 23 -7.70 4.82 17.91
C ASP A 23 -6.37 4.14 17.57
N GLU A 24 -5.33 4.42 18.37
CA GLU A 24 -3.99 3.82 18.24
C GLU A 24 -3.79 2.60 19.15
N TRP A 25 -4.86 2.12 19.80
CA TRP A 25 -4.74 1.02 20.74
C TRP A 25 -4.71 -0.32 20.03
N TYR A 26 -3.77 -1.17 20.44
CA TYR A 26 -3.82 -2.61 20.21
C TYR A 26 -4.73 -3.28 21.25
N TRP A 27 -5.19 -4.49 20.97
CA TRP A 27 -6.02 -5.26 21.91
C TRP A 27 -5.32 -5.52 23.26
N GLU A 28 -3.99 -5.58 23.26
CA GLU A 28 -3.17 -5.71 24.47
C GLU A 28 -3.28 -4.49 25.38
N ASN A 29 -3.55 -3.30 24.86
CA ASN A 29 -3.79 -2.12 25.68
C ASN A 29 -5.07 -2.27 26.49
N VAL A 30 -6.13 -2.81 25.86
CA VAL A 30 -7.39 -3.11 26.53
C VAL A 30 -7.18 -4.18 27.60
N LEU A 31 -6.40 -5.21 27.30
CA LEU A 31 -6.04 -6.25 28.26
C LEU A 31 -5.28 -5.65 29.45
N LYS A 32 -4.28 -4.80 29.21
CA LYS A 32 -3.47 -4.15 30.24
C LYS A 32 -4.31 -3.34 31.22
N GLU A 33 -5.30 -2.59 30.76
CA GLU A 33 -6.21 -1.81 31.62
C GLU A 33 -7.10 -2.71 32.51
N ASN A 34 -7.34 -3.96 32.11
CA ASN A 34 -8.22 -4.88 32.79
C ASN A 34 -7.52 -6.04 33.50
N LEU A 35 -6.18 -5.99 33.61
CA LEU A 35 -5.39 -7.04 34.25
C LEU A 35 -5.80 -7.37 35.69
N HIS A 36 -6.35 -6.38 36.43
CA HIS A 36 -6.81 -6.55 37.81
C HIS A 36 -8.01 -7.50 37.93
N GLN A 37 -8.69 -7.80 36.82
CA GLN A 37 -9.85 -8.72 36.76
C GLN A 37 -9.46 -10.07 36.13
N LEU A 38 -8.21 -10.25 35.74
CA LEU A 38 -7.74 -11.44 35.05
C LEU A 38 -6.64 -12.14 35.83
N THR A 39 -6.71 -13.45 35.85
CA THR A 39 -5.58 -14.27 36.28
C THR A 39 -4.91 -14.83 35.02
N MET A 40 -3.69 -14.40 34.76
CA MET A 40 -2.91 -14.86 33.62
C MET A 40 -1.71 -15.64 34.08
N PHE A 41 -1.46 -16.76 33.42
CA PHE A 41 -0.27 -17.59 33.66
C PHE A 41 0.64 -17.46 32.41
N ALA A 42 1.91 -17.15 32.67
CA ALA A 42 2.92 -17.20 31.62
C ALA A 42 3.16 -18.65 31.19
N ASN A 43 2.79 -18.97 29.97
CA ASN A 43 3.15 -20.23 29.35
C ASN A 43 4.45 -20.04 28.58
N LYS A 44 5.59 -20.25 29.28
CA LYS A 44 6.91 -20.08 28.70
C LYS A 44 7.13 -21.14 27.62
N GLN A 45 7.27 -20.70 26.41
CA GLN A 45 7.61 -21.57 25.29
C GLN A 45 9.09 -21.93 25.31
N PRO A 46 9.47 -23.15 24.88
CA PRO A 46 10.87 -23.50 24.66
C PRO A 46 11.51 -22.53 23.66
N SER A 47 12.83 -22.34 23.78
CA SER A 47 13.60 -21.56 22.83
C SER A 47 13.42 -22.11 21.40
N ASN A 48 13.44 -21.24 20.41
CA ASN A 48 13.37 -21.61 19.00
C ASN A 48 12.04 -22.27 18.55
N GLN A 49 10.91 -21.91 19.16
CA GLN A 49 9.59 -22.35 18.72
C GLN A 49 8.73 -21.22 18.15
N ILE A 50 9.07 -19.98 18.44
CA ILE A 50 8.37 -18.81 17.92
C ILE A 50 9.40 -17.97 17.19
N TYR A 51 9.10 -17.68 15.95
CA TYR A 51 9.93 -16.86 15.07
C TYR A 51 9.09 -15.73 14.47
N GLU A 52 9.65 -14.56 14.41
CA GLU A 52 9.07 -13.39 13.78
C GLU A 52 9.96 -12.97 12.62
N PHE A 53 9.37 -12.73 11.47
CA PHE A 53 10.09 -12.34 10.25
C PHE A 53 9.55 -11.01 9.76
N GLU A 54 10.40 -10.01 9.63
CA GLU A 54 10.06 -8.70 9.08
C GLU A 54 10.23 -8.67 7.54
N SER A 55 10.94 -9.65 7.01
CA SER A 55 11.21 -9.72 5.57
C SER A 55 11.21 -11.16 5.06
N LEU A 56 10.99 -11.31 3.75
CA LEU A 56 11.10 -12.61 3.09
C LEU A 56 12.54 -13.14 3.14
N ASP A 57 13.53 -12.26 3.17
CA ASP A 57 14.94 -12.67 3.26
C ASP A 57 15.27 -13.29 4.61
N GLU A 58 14.69 -12.81 5.71
CA GLU A 58 14.82 -13.44 7.02
C GLU A 58 14.19 -14.84 7.05
N LEU A 59 13.01 -14.99 6.42
CA LEU A 59 12.37 -16.30 6.27
C LEU A 59 13.24 -17.25 5.41
N ARG A 60 13.84 -16.74 4.33
CA ARG A 60 14.76 -17.50 3.46
C ARG A 60 16.03 -17.94 4.19
N LEU A 61 16.58 -17.08 5.05
CA LEU A 61 17.72 -17.41 5.92
C LEU A 61 17.37 -18.46 6.96
N PHE A 62 16.14 -18.42 7.47
CA PHE A 62 15.65 -19.39 8.44
C PHE A 62 15.34 -20.74 7.81
N ASP A 63 14.68 -20.75 6.67
CA ASP A 63 14.28 -21.97 5.96
C ASP A 63 14.65 -21.86 4.47
N SER A 64 15.70 -22.58 4.09
CA SER A 64 16.21 -22.60 2.72
C SER A 64 15.22 -23.16 1.69
N SER A 65 14.14 -23.85 2.11
CA SER A 65 13.09 -24.29 1.19
C SER A 65 12.37 -23.08 0.57
N TYR A 66 12.33 -21.94 1.24
CA TYR A 66 11.77 -20.70 0.71
C TYR A 66 12.69 -19.99 -0.30
N LEU A 67 13.96 -20.39 -0.44
CA LEU A 67 14.82 -19.94 -1.54
C LEU A 67 14.31 -20.45 -2.90
N LEU A 68 13.72 -21.65 -2.92
CA LEU A 68 13.29 -22.34 -4.13
C LEU A 68 11.76 -22.35 -4.31
N SER A 69 10.99 -22.20 -3.22
CA SER A 69 9.54 -22.33 -3.23
C SER A 69 8.77 -21.04 -3.44
N THR A 70 9.43 -19.91 -3.61
CA THR A 70 8.81 -18.65 -4.01
C THR A 70 8.44 -18.65 -5.50
N ARG A 71 7.79 -19.69 -5.97
CA ARG A 71 7.00 -19.64 -7.20
C ARG A 71 5.76 -18.78 -6.97
N ASN A 72 6.02 -17.54 -6.65
CA ASN A 72 5.02 -16.50 -6.69
C ASN A 72 5.06 -15.94 -8.11
N GLU A 73 3.93 -15.89 -8.76
CA GLU A 73 3.78 -15.31 -10.11
C GLU A 73 4.43 -13.92 -10.23
N TYR A 74 4.47 -13.16 -9.14
CA TYR A 74 5.09 -11.84 -9.09
C TYR A 74 6.62 -11.89 -9.13
N MET A 75 7.24 -12.88 -8.48
CA MET A 75 8.70 -13.07 -8.55
C MET A 75 9.12 -13.51 -9.96
N ALA A 76 8.35 -14.43 -10.56
CA ALA A 76 8.57 -14.83 -11.94
C ALA A 76 8.41 -13.67 -12.92
N LEU A 77 7.41 -12.80 -12.71
CA LEU A 77 7.21 -11.58 -13.50
C LEU A 77 8.40 -10.63 -13.35
N ILE A 78 8.84 -10.34 -12.12
CA ILE A 78 9.99 -9.47 -11.86
C ILE A 78 11.23 -10.02 -12.53
N ALA A 79 11.51 -11.31 -12.38
CA ALA A 79 12.65 -11.98 -12.99
C ALA A 79 12.63 -11.87 -14.52
N SER A 80 11.46 -12.09 -15.12
CA SER A 80 11.26 -11.94 -16.57
C SER A 80 11.48 -10.50 -17.04
N VAL A 81 10.90 -9.52 -16.34
CA VAL A 81 11.00 -8.09 -16.69
C VAL A 81 12.43 -7.56 -16.57
N LEU A 82 13.15 -7.95 -15.52
CA LEU A 82 14.51 -7.48 -15.25
C LEU A 82 15.60 -8.37 -15.86
N GLY A 83 15.23 -9.50 -16.49
CA GLY A 83 16.18 -10.42 -17.10
C GLY A 83 17.13 -11.08 -16.08
N CYS A 84 16.61 -11.43 -14.88
CA CYS A 84 17.40 -12.02 -13.81
C CYS A 84 16.79 -13.34 -13.32
N ASN A 85 17.48 -14.04 -12.42
CA ASN A 85 16.92 -15.18 -11.71
C ASN A 85 16.07 -14.70 -10.52
N GLU A 86 15.01 -15.43 -10.14
CA GLU A 86 14.21 -15.11 -8.96
C GLU A 86 15.06 -15.03 -7.67
N SER A 87 16.10 -15.86 -7.54
CA SER A 87 17.05 -15.84 -6.43
C SER A 87 17.89 -14.55 -6.34
N SER A 88 17.94 -13.76 -7.39
CA SER A 88 18.63 -12.45 -7.41
C SER A 88 17.75 -11.30 -6.91
N ILE A 89 16.47 -11.58 -6.64
CA ILE A 89 15.54 -10.59 -6.07
C ILE A 89 15.73 -10.61 -4.55
N MET A 90 16.32 -9.55 -4.02
CA MET A 90 16.77 -9.46 -2.62
C MET A 90 16.10 -8.28 -1.90
N ASN A 91 16.27 -8.20 -0.59
CA ASN A 91 15.85 -7.07 0.25
C ASN A 91 14.37 -6.70 0.07
N ILE A 92 13.49 -7.72 -0.05
CA ILE A 92 12.06 -7.53 -0.26
C ILE A 92 11.44 -7.01 1.03
N LYS A 93 10.91 -5.78 1.00
CA LYS A 93 10.29 -5.12 2.15
C LYS A 93 8.93 -4.57 1.76
N PRO A 94 7.87 -4.83 2.55
CA PRO A 94 6.58 -4.21 2.31
C PRO A 94 6.72 -2.68 2.34
N SER A 95 5.99 -2.02 1.45
CA SER A 95 5.89 -0.57 1.42
C SER A 95 4.47 -0.19 1.80
N HIS A 96 4.33 0.53 2.90
CA HIS A 96 3.02 0.97 3.41
C HIS A 96 2.56 2.30 2.80
N PHE A 97 3.13 2.71 1.68
CA PHE A 97 2.76 3.95 0.99
C PHE A 97 1.52 3.74 0.13
N GLY A 98 0.39 4.32 0.56
CA GLY A 98 -0.86 4.39 -0.19
C GLY A 98 -1.97 3.47 0.34
N MET A 99 -3.20 3.98 0.31
CA MET A 99 -4.39 3.28 0.81
C MET A 99 -4.96 2.25 -0.16
N THR A 100 -4.64 2.36 -1.45
CA THR A 100 -5.31 1.61 -2.52
C THR A 100 -4.44 0.56 -3.21
N ASN A 101 -3.17 0.47 -2.86
CA ASN A 101 -2.24 -0.44 -3.52
C ASN A 101 -1.43 -1.22 -2.48
N LYS A 102 -1.16 -2.49 -2.77
CA LYS A 102 -0.16 -3.29 -2.07
C LYS A 102 1.16 -3.09 -2.82
N SER A 103 2.20 -2.63 -2.13
CA SER A 103 3.50 -2.36 -2.75
C SER A 103 4.62 -2.94 -1.91
N PHE A 104 5.71 -3.29 -2.56
CA PHE A 104 6.93 -3.67 -1.87
C PHE A 104 8.17 -3.15 -2.60
N LEU A 105 9.18 -2.82 -1.80
CA LEU A 105 10.52 -2.49 -2.28
C LEU A 105 11.31 -3.78 -2.44
N PHE A 106 12.15 -3.85 -3.46
CA PHE A 106 13.08 -4.96 -3.68
C PHE A 106 14.35 -4.48 -4.40
N GLU A 107 15.37 -5.32 -4.42
CA GLU A 107 16.66 -5.01 -5.02
C GLU A 107 17.08 -6.13 -5.98
N VAL A 108 17.63 -5.73 -7.12
CA VAL A 108 18.25 -6.62 -8.09
C VAL A 108 19.55 -5.98 -8.57
N SER A 109 20.68 -6.69 -8.45
CA SER A 109 22.00 -6.23 -8.89
C SER A 109 22.39 -4.85 -8.33
N GLY A 110 22.02 -4.54 -7.09
CA GLY A 110 22.31 -3.27 -6.42
C GLY A 110 21.37 -2.09 -6.79
N ALA A 111 20.47 -2.28 -7.74
CA ALA A 111 19.42 -1.31 -8.05
C ALA A 111 18.14 -1.63 -7.30
N LYS A 112 17.46 -0.59 -6.78
CA LYS A 112 16.21 -0.73 -6.02
C LYS A 112 15.01 -0.45 -6.90
N TYR A 113 13.95 -1.17 -6.64
CA TYR A 113 12.70 -1.08 -7.39
C TYR A 113 11.50 -1.12 -6.46
N ILE A 114 10.38 -0.58 -6.93
CA ILE A 114 9.07 -0.72 -6.29
C ILE A 114 8.19 -1.57 -7.19
N PHE A 115 7.64 -2.64 -6.63
CA PHE A 115 6.54 -3.40 -7.22
C PHE A 115 5.23 -2.89 -6.65
N ARG A 116 4.26 -2.59 -7.51
CA ARG A 116 2.91 -2.19 -7.12
C ARG A 116 1.89 -3.18 -7.65
N LEU A 117 1.13 -3.74 -6.73
CA LEU A 117 -0.07 -4.52 -7.01
C LEU A 117 -1.30 -3.69 -6.63
N PRO A 118 -2.29 -3.50 -7.53
CA PRO A 118 -3.55 -2.87 -7.16
C PRO A 118 -4.25 -3.58 -6.00
N GLY A 119 -4.83 -2.82 -5.10
CA GLY A 119 -5.68 -3.36 -4.04
C GLY A 119 -7.02 -3.83 -4.59
N GLU A 120 -7.61 -4.80 -3.93
CA GLU A 120 -8.92 -5.34 -4.28
C GLU A 120 -9.99 -4.24 -4.27
N GLY A 121 -10.88 -4.25 -5.26
CA GLY A 121 -11.97 -3.27 -5.42
C GLY A 121 -11.53 -1.94 -6.03
N THR A 122 -10.25 -1.75 -6.38
CA THR A 122 -9.78 -0.51 -7.01
C THR A 122 -10.07 -0.45 -8.51
N GLU A 123 -10.47 -1.56 -9.13
CA GLU A 123 -10.76 -1.66 -10.57
C GLU A 123 -11.89 -0.73 -10.98
N GLN A 124 -12.87 -0.55 -10.09
CA GLN A 124 -14.00 0.36 -10.32
C GLN A 124 -13.64 1.83 -10.05
N MET A 125 -12.55 2.10 -9.34
CA MET A 125 -12.14 3.45 -8.94
C MET A 125 -11.09 4.05 -9.86
N ILE A 126 -10.20 3.24 -10.41
CA ILE A 126 -9.02 3.70 -11.16
C ILE A 126 -8.96 3.00 -12.52
N ASN A 127 -9.04 3.79 -13.59
CA ASN A 127 -8.83 3.29 -14.95
C ASN A 127 -7.33 3.13 -15.23
N ARG A 128 -6.85 1.90 -15.28
CA ARG A 128 -5.43 1.59 -15.46
C ARG A 128 -4.91 1.87 -16.86
N HIS A 129 -5.76 1.81 -17.86
CA HIS A 129 -5.41 2.21 -19.23
C HIS A 129 -5.18 3.73 -19.33
N GLU A 130 -5.99 4.53 -18.64
CA GLU A 130 -5.78 5.98 -18.55
C GLU A 130 -4.47 6.29 -17.80
N GLU A 131 -4.21 5.61 -16.68
CA GLU A 131 -2.95 5.74 -15.94
C GLU A 131 -1.75 5.40 -16.85
N TYR A 132 -1.81 4.29 -17.58
CA TYR A 132 -0.75 3.91 -18.52
C TYR A 132 -0.54 4.93 -19.63
N ALA A 133 -1.63 5.45 -20.21
CA ALA A 133 -1.57 6.48 -21.24
C ALA A 133 -0.86 7.76 -20.75
N VAL A 134 -1.08 8.15 -19.47
CA VAL A 134 -0.36 9.28 -18.86
C VAL A 134 1.13 8.99 -18.75
N TYR A 135 1.53 7.80 -18.25
CA TYR A 135 2.94 7.42 -18.15
C TYR A 135 3.64 7.45 -19.52
N GLN A 136 2.95 6.96 -20.57
CA GLN A 136 3.49 7.00 -21.95
C GLN A 136 3.63 8.45 -22.46
N ALA A 137 2.67 9.31 -22.13
CA ALA A 137 2.67 10.70 -22.60
C ALA A 137 3.79 11.54 -21.94
N ILE A 138 4.13 11.27 -20.67
CA ILE A 138 5.11 12.07 -19.91
C ILE A 138 6.51 11.46 -19.84
N LYS A 139 6.73 10.27 -20.43
CA LYS A 139 7.96 9.48 -20.28
C LYS A 139 9.25 10.27 -20.59
N ASP A 140 9.19 11.18 -21.56
CA ASP A 140 10.35 11.95 -22.02
C ASP A 140 10.54 13.27 -21.23
N LEU A 141 9.62 13.60 -20.31
CA LEU A 141 9.70 14.80 -19.49
C LEU A 141 10.46 14.62 -18.18
N ASN A 142 10.76 13.38 -17.81
CA ASN A 142 11.42 13.04 -16.54
C ASN A 142 10.70 13.62 -15.30
N LEU A 143 9.36 13.56 -15.32
CA LEU A 143 8.48 14.11 -14.26
C LEU A 143 7.91 13.05 -13.34
N SER A 144 8.22 11.78 -13.56
CA SER A 144 7.77 10.65 -12.76
C SER A 144 8.91 9.71 -12.46
N ASP A 145 8.67 8.79 -11.54
CA ASP A 145 9.52 7.63 -11.32
C ASP A 145 9.76 6.88 -12.65
N LYS A 146 10.96 6.35 -12.81
CA LYS A 146 11.32 5.64 -14.04
C LYS A 146 10.52 4.34 -14.14
N LEU A 147 9.59 4.32 -15.08
CA LEU A 147 8.77 3.16 -15.37
C LEU A 147 9.60 2.05 -16.01
N VAL A 148 9.59 0.86 -15.41
CA VAL A 148 10.24 -0.35 -15.92
C VAL A 148 9.23 -1.28 -16.56
N TYR A 149 8.08 -1.45 -15.91
CA TYR A 149 6.99 -2.30 -16.40
C TYR A 149 5.63 -1.74 -15.96
N PHE A 150 4.66 -1.85 -16.84
CA PHE A 150 3.26 -1.58 -16.50
C PHE A 150 2.33 -2.42 -17.36
N ASN A 151 1.48 -3.19 -16.73
CA ASN A 151 0.41 -3.91 -17.41
C ASN A 151 -0.93 -3.17 -17.17
N PRO A 152 -1.53 -2.53 -18.18
CA PRO A 152 -2.78 -1.80 -18.02
C PRO A 152 -3.99 -2.67 -17.72
N GLU A 153 -3.96 -3.97 -18.07
CA GLU A 153 -5.06 -4.90 -17.77
C GLU A 153 -5.11 -5.26 -16.28
N THR A 154 -3.94 -5.49 -15.68
CA THR A 154 -3.84 -5.90 -14.28
C THR A 154 -3.52 -4.73 -13.34
N GLY A 155 -3.02 -3.61 -13.87
CA GLY A 155 -2.52 -2.48 -13.08
C GLY A 155 -1.20 -2.75 -12.36
N ILE A 156 -0.58 -3.91 -12.56
CA ILE A 156 0.73 -4.23 -11.99
C ILE A 156 1.78 -3.32 -12.60
N LYS A 157 2.60 -2.72 -11.74
CA LYS A 157 3.64 -1.76 -12.15
C LYS A 157 4.95 -2.02 -11.41
N ILE A 158 6.07 -1.88 -12.14
CA ILE A 158 7.42 -1.87 -11.57
C ILE A 158 8.06 -0.54 -11.95
N THR A 159 8.58 0.18 -10.96
CA THR A 159 9.32 1.42 -11.14
C THR A 159 10.69 1.33 -10.47
N GLN A 160 11.65 2.07 -10.97
CA GLN A 160 12.95 2.20 -10.31
C GLN A 160 12.79 3.13 -9.09
N TYR A 161 13.32 2.72 -7.95
CA TYR A 161 13.30 3.53 -6.73
C TYR A 161 14.44 4.54 -6.74
N GLU A 162 14.11 5.81 -6.55
CA GLU A 162 15.08 6.89 -6.41
C GLU A 162 15.63 6.94 -4.98
N VAL A 163 16.88 6.57 -4.82
CA VAL A 163 17.55 6.55 -3.52
C VAL A 163 17.68 7.96 -2.97
N GLY A 164 17.25 8.16 -1.71
CA GLY A 164 17.27 9.47 -1.06
C GLY A 164 16.04 10.34 -1.34
N SER A 165 15.06 9.82 -2.10
CA SER A 165 13.76 10.50 -2.23
C SER A 165 12.97 10.47 -0.91
N HIS A 166 12.21 11.52 -0.67
CA HIS A 166 11.27 11.65 0.45
C HIS A 166 10.00 12.34 -0.01
N ASN A 167 8.94 12.22 0.77
CA ASN A 167 7.72 12.96 0.50
C ASN A 167 7.95 14.46 0.74
N ALA A 168 7.45 15.30 -0.17
CA ALA A 168 7.55 16.73 -0.01
C ALA A 168 6.79 17.19 1.25
N ASP A 169 7.43 18.07 2.04
CA ASP A 169 6.80 18.69 3.19
C ASP A 169 6.06 19.96 2.73
N ALA A 170 4.72 19.93 2.84
CA ALA A 170 3.88 21.06 2.47
C ALA A 170 4.11 22.32 3.33
N SER A 171 4.76 22.21 4.49
CA SER A 171 5.16 23.35 5.33
C SER A 171 6.52 23.95 4.92
N ASN A 172 7.29 23.23 4.12
CA ASN A 172 8.59 23.70 3.60
C ASN A 172 8.40 24.41 2.26
N ILE A 173 8.52 25.75 2.27
CA ILE A 173 8.27 26.57 1.07
C ILE A 173 9.21 26.23 -0.09
N GLU A 174 10.46 25.87 0.17
CA GLU A 174 11.43 25.51 -0.87
C GLU A 174 11.03 24.20 -1.58
N GLU A 175 10.48 23.23 -0.84
CA GLU A 175 9.99 22.00 -1.43
C GLU A 175 8.70 22.24 -2.24
N VAL A 176 7.80 23.08 -1.72
CA VAL A 176 6.60 23.48 -2.45
C VAL A 176 6.96 24.20 -3.75
N GLU A 177 7.94 25.11 -3.75
CA GLU A 177 8.42 25.78 -4.96
C GLU A 177 8.96 24.79 -6.00
N LYS A 178 9.73 23.78 -5.58
CA LYS A 178 10.20 22.69 -6.46
C LYS A 178 9.04 21.90 -7.06
N CYS A 179 8.04 21.53 -6.25
CA CYS A 179 6.84 20.85 -6.74
C CYS A 179 6.08 21.72 -7.76
N MET A 180 5.94 23.01 -7.51
CA MET A 180 5.28 23.93 -8.43
C MET A 180 6.07 24.14 -9.73
N ALA A 181 7.39 24.09 -9.68
CA ALA A 181 8.24 24.14 -10.88
C ALA A 181 8.00 22.91 -11.77
N VAL A 182 7.91 21.71 -11.18
CA VAL A 182 7.58 20.46 -11.87
C VAL A 182 6.18 20.54 -12.51
N ALA A 183 5.18 21.00 -11.75
CA ALA A 183 3.82 21.21 -12.26
C ALA A 183 3.79 22.18 -13.46
N ARG A 184 4.59 23.26 -13.42
CA ARG A 184 4.72 24.22 -14.50
C ARG A 184 5.28 23.57 -15.78
N ILE A 185 6.30 22.71 -15.67
CA ILE A 185 6.85 21.98 -16.81
C ILE A 185 5.75 21.14 -17.46
N LEU A 186 4.99 20.39 -16.66
CA LEU A 186 3.88 19.58 -17.15
C LEU A 186 2.83 20.43 -17.87
N HIS A 187 2.37 21.52 -17.26
CA HIS A 187 1.35 22.39 -17.84
C HIS A 187 1.82 23.11 -19.12
N SER A 188 3.12 23.36 -19.26
CA SER A 188 3.70 24.00 -20.43
C SER A 188 4.04 23.02 -21.56
N SER A 189 3.99 21.72 -21.32
CA SER A 189 4.46 20.70 -22.27
C SER A 189 3.52 20.47 -23.46
N ASN A 190 2.29 21.00 -23.44
CA ASN A 190 1.24 20.75 -24.44
C ASN A 190 0.90 19.24 -24.63
N ILE A 191 1.28 18.39 -23.67
CA ILE A 191 0.95 16.96 -23.71
C ILE A 191 -0.57 16.79 -23.68
N LYS A 192 -1.05 15.87 -24.51
CA LYS A 192 -2.45 15.50 -24.57
C LYS A 192 -2.59 14.00 -24.35
N VAL A 193 -3.56 13.63 -23.54
CA VAL A 193 -3.98 12.24 -23.34
C VAL A 193 -5.39 12.05 -23.89
N PRO A 194 -5.79 10.82 -24.29
CA PRO A 194 -7.07 10.56 -24.94
C PRO A 194 -8.29 10.65 -23.99
N HIS A 195 -8.05 10.96 -22.73
CA HIS A 195 -9.10 11.06 -21.71
C HIS A 195 -9.03 12.40 -20.97
N LYS A 196 -10.11 12.72 -20.25
CA LYS A 196 -10.20 13.91 -19.39
C LYS A 196 -10.50 13.48 -17.96
N PHE A 197 -9.82 14.09 -17.04
CA PHE A 197 -10.19 14.01 -15.64
C PHE A 197 -11.22 15.12 -15.36
N ASP A 198 -12.50 14.74 -15.19
CA ASP A 198 -13.56 15.63 -14.78
C ASP A 198 -14.00 15.27 -13.37
N PHE A 199 -13.75 16.18 -12.44
CA PHE A 199 -14.01 15.99 -11.03
C PHE A 199 -15.51 15.78 -10.74
N ARG A 200 -16.39 16.47 -11.45
CA ARG A 200 -17.84 16.36 -11.27
C ARG A 200 -18.36 15.00 -11.73
N ILE A 201 -17.87 14.51 -12.86
CA ILE A 201 -18.22 13.16 -13.34
C ILE A 201 -17.74 12.11 -12.35
N ARG A 202 -16.52 12.27 -11.78
CA ARG A 202 -15.99 11.35 -10.78
C ARG A 202 -16.81 11.35 -9.49
N ILE A 203 -17.21 12.50 -8.99
CA ILE A 203 -18.09 12.58 -7.81
C ILE A 203 -19.41 11.84 -8.07
N SER A 204 -20.09 12.12 -9.17
CA SER A 204 -21.35 11.46 -9.51
C SER A 204 -21.18 9.94 -9.65
N TYR A 205 -20.08 9.48 -10.25
CA TYR A 205 -19.77 8.07 -10.36
C TYR A 205 -19.59 7.41 -8.98
N TYR A 206 -18.83 8.03 -8.08
CA TYR A 206 -18.63 7.49 -6.74
C TYR A 206 -19.90 7.51 -5.88
N GLU A 207 -20.78 8.48 -6.08
CA GLU A 207 -22.10 8.49 -5.42
C GLU A 207 -22.95 7.31 -5.87
N GLU A 208 -23.00 7.03 -7.16
CA GLU A 208 -23.74 5.89 -7.71
C GLU A 208 -23.13 4.56 -7.24
N LEU A 209 -21.81 4.46 -7.23
CA LEU A 209 -21.10 3.30 -6.71
C LEU A 209 -21.40 3.09 -5.23
N ALA A 210 -21.33 4.14 -4.40
CA ALA A 210 -21.64 4.04 -2.98
C ALA A 210 -23.09 3.58 -2.75
N LYS A 211 -24.05 4.11 -3.51
CA LYS A 211 -25.45 3.68 -3.46
C LYS A 211 -25.63 2.23 -3.84
N SER A 212 -24.95 1.77 -4.91
CA SER A 212 -25.01 0.38 -5.37
C SER A 212 -24.45 -0.62 -4.35
N LEU A 213 -23.48 -0.17 -3.54
CA LEU A 213 -22.87 -0.93 -2.45
C LEU A 213 -23.59 -0.74 -1.10
N HIS A 214 -24.79 -0.16 -1.11
CA HIS A 214 -25.58 0.16 0.10
C HIS A 214 -24.87 1.10 1.08
N GLY A 215 -23.97 1.94 0.57
CA GLY A 215 -23.31 2.98 1.33
C GLY A 215 -24.31 4.03 1.81
N ILE A 216 -24.08 4.56 3.01
CA ILE A 216 -24.89 5.61 3.61
C ILE A 216 -24.23 6.95 3.30
N LEU A 217 -24.96 7.88 2.70
CA LEU A 217 -24.54 9.27 2.56
C LEU A 217 -24.89 10.03 3.86
N PHE A 218 -24.11 11.06 4.17
CA PHE A 218 -24.40 11.96 5.27
C PHE A 218 -25.78 12.64 5.07
N ASN A 219 -26.48 12.95 6.17
CA ASN A 219 -27.85 13.51 6.10
C ASN A 219 -27.91 14.87 5.39
N ASP A 220 -26.83 15.66 5.49
CA ASP A 220 -26.68 16.99 4.89
C ASP A 220 -25.96 16.97 3.53
N TYR A 221 -25.69 15.78 2.99
CA TYR A 221 -24.91 15.64 1.77
C TYR A 221 -25.46 16.44 0.58
N ALA A 222 -26.79 16.49 0.45
CA ALA A 222 -27.44 17.22 -0.64
C ALA A 222 -27.33 18.77 -0.49
N GLU A 223 -27.11 19.26 0.73
CA GLU A 223 -26.96 20.69 1.03
C GLU A 223 -25.52 21.15 0.78
N VAL A 224 -24.53 20.24 0.96
CA VAL A 224 -23.10 20.53 0.83
C VAL A 224 -22.61 20.34 -0.60
N LYS A 225 -23.27 19.50 -1.41
CA LYS A 225 -22.95 19.23 -2.81
C LYS A 225 -23.35 20.39 -3.74
#